data_72f231c0a714ebfaf95cdf6769acd3e3
#
_entry.id   72f231c0a714ebfaf95cdf6769acd3e3
#
_cell.length_a   1.000
_cell.length_b   1.000
_cell.length_c   1.000
_cell.angle_alpha   90.00
_cell.angle_beta   90.00
_cell.angle_gamma   90.00
#
_symmetry.space_group_name_H-M   'P 1'
#
loop_
_entity.id
_entity.type
_entity.pdbx_description
1 polymer ?
#
loop_
_entity_poly.entity_id
_entity_poly.type
_entity_poly.pdbx_seq_one_letter_code
_entity_poly.pdbx_strand_id
1 'polypeptide(L)'
;MNVRDSVVLVTGANRGLGRAWAQLLLEAGARKVYAAARDPRTIDLPDVIPIELDITRGQQVRHAAAECGDVTLLVNNAGIVRGGGLMDDEAPERARQELDTNLFGTLSMCRAFAPILAANGGGAIVNVLSVLSWISIPGGATYSISKAATWSMTNGVRIALKPQGTQVVGLHVAFMDTDMTAGIDAPKAAPLDVVAQAIAALEAGQDEVLADAMTREVKRGLSLERGVYLDAAG
;
A
#
# COMPACT_ATOMS: atom_id res chain seq x y z
N MET A 1 -14.10 9.70 -2.65
CA MET A 1 -13.65 11.07 -2.28
C MET A 1 -13.17 11.81 -3.52
N ASN A 2 -13.02 13.15 -3.51
CA ASN A 2 -12.32 13.86 -4.58
C ASN A 2 -10.85 14.06 -4.17
N VAL A 3 -9.91 13.79 -5.08
CA VAL A 3 -8.46 13.96 -4.83
C VAL A 3 -8.07 15.45 -4.91
N ARG A 4 -8.77 16.23 -5.76
CA ARG A 4 -8.56 17.69 -5.82
C ARG A 4 -8.79 18.31 -4.43
N ASP A 5 -7.92 19.23 -4.05
CA ASP A 5 -7.90 19.93 -2.75
C ASP A 5 -7.64 19.03 -1.52
N SER A 6 -7.36 17.73 -1.72
CA SER A 6 -7.01 16.82 -0.62
C SER A 6 -5.65 17.16 0.00
N VAL A 7 -5.47 16.77 1.24
CA VAL A 7 -4.16 16.71 1.92
C VAL A 7 -3.78 15.26 2.06
N VAL A 8 -2.65 14.88 1.49
CA VAL A 8 -2.25 13.49 1.37
C VAL A 8 -0.97 13.19 2.15
N LEU A 9 -0.92 12.04 2.82
CA LEU A 9 0.32 11.45 3.30
C LEU A 9 0.60 10.16 2.53
N VAL A 10 1.78 10.07 1.91
CA VAL A 10 2.25 8.86 1.20
C VAL A 10 3.45 8.27 1.95
N THR A 11 3.35 7.03 2.40
CA THR A 11 4.47 6.33 3.04
C THR A 11 5.37 5.65 2.01
N GLY A 12 6.70 5.68 2.22
CA GLY A 12 7.66 5.12 1.27
C GLY A 12 7.70 5.90 -0.05
N ALA A 13 7.60 7.22 0.01
CA ALA A 13 7.41 8.11 -1.14
C ALA A 13 8.69 8.49 -1.89
N ASN A 14 9.86 8.01 -1.46
CA ASN A 14 11.14 8.41 -2.03
C ASN A 14 11.49 7.74 -3.38
N ARG A 15 10.78 6.66 -3.78
CA ARG A 15 11.03 5.93 -5.03
C ARG A 15 9.83 5.09 -5.46
N GLY A 16 9.95 4.50 -6.66
CA GLY A 16 8.99 3.53 -7.19
C GLY A 16 7.54 4.00 -7.13
N LEU A 17 6.64 3.14 -6.70
CA LEU A 17 5.20 3.42 -6.62
C LEU A 17 4.88 4.60 -5.67
N GLY A 18 5.59 4.73 -4.55
CA GLY A 18 5.35 5.83 -3.60
C GLY A 18 5.68 7.20 -4.20
N ARG A 19 6.76 7.30 -4.98
CA ARG A 19 7.11 8.50 -5.73
C ARG A 19 6.07 8.82 -6.80
N ALA A 20 5.61 7.79 -7.53
CA ALA A 20 4.54 7.95 -8.52
C ALA A 20 3.23 8.42 -7.88
N TRP A 21 2.87 7.93 -6.69
CA TRP A 21 1.75 8.43 -5.91
C TRP A 21 1.88 9.93 -5.62
N ALA A 22 3.01 10.35 -5.04
CA ALA A 22 3.23 11.74 -4.67
C ALA A 22 3.15 12.66 -5.89
N GLN A 23 3.74 12.26 -7.03
CA GLN A 23 3.72 12.99 -8.28
C GLN A 23 2.28 13.15 -8.83
N LEU A 24 1.57 12.04 -9.05
CA LEU A 24 0.24 12.09 -9.67
C LEU A 24 -0.80 12.76 -8.78
N LEU A 25 -0.66 12.68 -7.46
CA LEU A 25 -1.55 13.40 -6.54
C LEU A 25 -1.38 14.92 -6.65
N LEU A 26 -0.15 15.43 -6.82
CA LEU A 26 0.10 16.84 -7.11
C LEU A 26 -0.51 17.24 -8.46
N GLU A 27 -0.29 16.45 -9.51
CA GLU A 27 -0.83 16.69 -10.85
C GLU A 27 -2.37 16.65 -10.85
N ALA A 28 -2.99 15.81 -10.03
CA ALA A 28 -4.43 15.73 -9.84
C ALA A 28 -5.02 16.90 -9.01
N GLY A 29 -4.16 17.80 -8.50
CA GLY A 29 -4.56 18.98 -7.77
C GLY A 29 -4.76 18.78 -6.28
N ALA A 30 -4.09 17.79 -5.67
CA ALA A 30 -4.01 17.73 -4.22
C ALA A 30 -3.41 19.04 -3.67
N ARG A 31 -4.01 19.58 -2.63
CA ARG A 31 -3.58 20.85 -2.01
C ARG A 31 -2.22 20.73 -1.34
N LYS A 32 -1.90 19.53 -0.81
CA LYS A 32 -0.67 19.26 -0.08
C LYS A 32 -0.36 17.76 -0.14
N VAL A 33 0.92 17.45 -0.34
CA VAL A 33 1.42 16.07 -0.30
C VAL A 33 2.57 15.98 0.71
N TYR A 34 2.36 15.29 1.80
CA TYR A 34 3.40 14.84 2.71
C TYR A 34 4.01 13.56 2.13
N ALA A 35 5.29 13.62 1.79
CA ALA A 35 6.04 12.49 1.27
C ALA A 35 6.89 11.91 2.41
N ALA A 36 6.56 10.70 2.87
CA ALA A 36 7.24 10.11 4.01
C ALA A 36 8.26 9.03 3.58
N ALA A 37 9.46 9.09 4.15
CA ALA A 37 10.51 8.10 3.99
C ALA A 37 11.35 7.99 5.27
N ARG A 38 12.09 6.87 5.44
CA ARG A 38 13.03 6.71 6.58
C ARG A 38 14.16 7.74 6.57
N ASP A 39 14.61 8.13 5.39
CA ASP A 39 15.50 9.28 5.19
C ASP A 39 14.81 10.28 4.26
N PRO A 40 14.26 11.38 4.79
CA PRO A 40 13.54 12.37 4.01
C PRO A 40 14.42 13.09 2.97
N ARG A 41 15.74 13.07 3.13
CA ARG A 41 16.70 13.65 2.16
C ARG A 41 16.74 12.88 0.83
N THR A 42 16.20 11.66 0.80
CA THR A 42 16.07 10.86 -0.43
C THR A 42 14.85 11.19 -1.27
N ILE A 43 14.02 12.13 -0.81
CA ILE A 43 12.85 12.60 -1.54
C ILE A 43 13.29 13.74 -2.45
N ASP A 44 13.26 13.50 -3.75
CA ASP A 44 13.73 14.41 -4.80
C ASP A 44 12.61 15.11 -5.58
N LEU A 45 11.34 14.90 -5.17
CA LEU A 45 10.18 15.46 -5.83
C LEU A 45 9.93 16.89 -5.32
N PRO A 46 9.82 17.91 -6.21
CA PRO A 46 9.45 19.26 -5.81
C PRO A 46 8.00 19.32 -5.32
N ASP A 47 7.67 20.39 -4.61
CA ASP A 47 6.31 20.71 -4.14
C ASP A 47 5.68 19.70 -3.16
N VAL A 48 6.47 18.78 -2.61
CA VAL A 48 6.06 17.90 -1.50
C VAL A 48 6.70 18.35 -0.19
N ILE A 49 6.11 17.94 0.92
CA ILE A 49 6.67 18.15 2.26
C ILE A 49 7.30 16.83 2.71
N PRO A 50 8.65 16.76 2.82
CA PRO A 50 9.32 15.54 3.26
C PRO A 50 9.07 15.27 4.75
N ILE A 51 8.73 14.02 5.10
CA ILE A 51 8.50 13.58 6.49
C ILE A 51 9.45 12.40 6.79
N GLU A 52 10.17 12.48 7.92
CA GLU A 52 10.91 11.33 8.42
C GLU A 52 9.95 10.33 9.06
N LEU A 53 9.86 9.11 8.49
CA LEU A 53 8.93 8.10 8.97
C LEU A 53 9.43 6.68 8.69
N ASP A 54 9.72 5.94 9.75
CA ASP A 54 9.75 4.48 9.78
C ASP A 54 8.44 3.99 10.41
N ILE A 55 7.58 3.37 9.61
CA ILE A 55 6.27 2.92 10.05
C ILE A 55 6.33 1.79 11.10
N THR A 56 7.50 1.16 11.29
CA THR A 56 7.73 0.16 12.34
C THR A 56 8.01 0.80 13.71
N ARG A 57 8.28 2.11 13.73
CA ARG A 57 8.62 2.87 14.94
C ARG A 57 7.41 3.65 15.44
N GLY A 58 6.69 3.10 16.42
CA GLY A 58 5.47 3.72 16.94
C GLY A 58 5.62 5.18 17.39
N GLN A 59 6.82 5.60 17.83
CA GLN A 59 7.08 7.00 18.19
C GLN A 59 7.07 7.89 16.95
N GLN A 60 7.71 7.47 15.84
CA GLN A 60 7.72 8.24 14.59
C GLN A 60 6.32 8.29 13.97
N VAL A 61 5.54 7.19 14.06
CA VAL A 61 4.14 7.18 13.60
C VAL A 61 3.30 8.21 14.37
N ARG A 62 3.44 8.29 15.70
CA ARG A 62 2.71 9.30 16.52
C ARG A 62 3.18 10.73 16.20
N HIS A 63 4.45 10.93 15.95
CA HIS A 63 4.99 12.24 15.57
C HIS A 63 4.44 12.69 14.21
N ALA A 64 4.47 11.81 13.21
CA ALA A 64 3.90 12.09 11.89
C ALA A 64 2.39 12.38 11.96
N ALA A 65 1.64 11.66 12.79
CA ALA A 65 0.23 11.91 13.01
C ALA A 65 -0.05 13.30 13.64
N ALA A 66 0.82 13.73 14.57
CA ALA A 66 0.70 15.06 15.19
C ALA A 66 1.07 16.19 14.19
N GLU A 67 2.08 15.98 13.36
CA GLU A 67 2.53 16.95 12.36
C GLU A 67 1.56 17.07 11.18
N CYS A 68 0.99 15.94 10.72
CA CYS A 68 0.14 15.85 9.56
C CYS A 68 -1.36 15.78 9.95
N GLY A 69 -1.79 16.61 10.91
CA GLY A 69 -3.15 16.60 11.45
C GLY A 69 -4.26 17.08 10.49
N ASP A 70 -3.90 17.57 9.31
CA ASP A 70 -4.82 18.02 8.26
C ASP A 70 -5.03 16.97 7.14
N VAL A 71 -4.48 15.77 7.26
CA VAL A 71 -4.57 14.70 6.26
C VAL A 71 -6.01 14.25 6.04
N THR A 72 -6.40 14.17 4.76
CA THR A 72 -7.68 13.63 4.29
C THR A 72 -7.53 12.36 3.44
N LEU A 73 -6.30 12.04 3.00
CA LEU A 73 -5.97 10.80 2.29
C LEU A 73 -4.66 10.21 2.82
N LEU A 74 -4.72 8.98 3.35
CA LEU A 74 -3.54 8.22 3.73
C LEU A 74 -3.24 7.14 2.68
N VAL A 75 -2.02 7.17 2.11
CA VAL A 75 -1.52 6.12 1.20
C VAL A 75 -0.46 5.29 1.92
N ASN A 76 -0.83 4.11 2.36
CA ASN A 76 0.07 3.11 2.94
C ASN A 76 0.76 2.32 1.83
N ASN A 77 1.87 2.85 1.34
CA ASN A 77 2.66 2.25 0.27
C ASN A 77 3.97 1.61 0.79
N ALA A 78 4.51 2.07 1.91
CA ALA A 78 5.74 1.51 2.46
C ALA A 78 5.63 0.00 2.69
N GLY A 79 6.63 -0.75 2.21
CA GLY A 79 6.68 -2.19 2.36
C GLY A 79 8.06 -2.73 1.98
N ILE A 80 8.33 -3.95 2.40
CA ILE A 80 9.57 -4.67 2.09
C ILE A 80 9.28 -6.07 1.55
N VAL A 81 10.22 -6.58 0.77
CA VAL A 81 10.32 -7.97 0.34
C VAL A 81 11.68 -8.50 0.78
N ARG A 82 11.70 -9.60 1.49
CA ARG A 82 12.92 -10.33 1.83
C ARG A 82 13.11 -11.54 0.92
N GLY A 83 12.00 -12.08 0.44
CA GLY A 83 11.99 -13.25 -0.42
C GLY A 83 12.40 -14.53 0.30
N GLY A 84 12.55 -15.61 -0.49
CA GLY A 84 12.97 -16.90 0.01
C GLY A 84 11.84 -17.91 0.18
N GLY A 85 12.22 -19.20 0.25
CA GLY A 85 11.33 -20.33 0.43
C GLY A 85 10.87 -20.46 1.90
N LEU A 86 9.71 -21.09 2.10
CA LEU A 86 9.19 -21.33 3.46
C LEU A 86 9.98 -22.38 4.24
N MET A 87 10.70 -23.24 3.54
CA MET A 87 11.50 -24.31 4.17
C MET A 87 12.96 -23.89 4.40
N ASP A 88 13.33 -22.64 4.07
CA ASP A 88 14.65 -22.11 4.39
C ASP A 88 14.78 -21.86 5.90
N ASP A 89 15.99 -22.06 6.45
CA ASP A 89 16.26 -21.84 7.88
C ASP A 89 15.91 -20.40 8.33
N GLU A 90 16.08 -19.42 7.46
CA GLU A 90 15.82 -18.00 7.72
C GLU A 90 14.36 -17.57 7.46
N ALA A 91 13.51 -18.48 6.98
CA ALA A 91 12.12 -18.17 6.64
C ALA A 91 11.32 -17.53 7.80
N PRO A 92 11.44 -18.03 9.06
CA PRO A 92 10.72 -17.39 10.18
C PRO A 92 11.15 -15.96 10.45
N GLU A 93 12.44 -15.65 10.31
CA GLU A 93 12.95 -14.30 10.54
C GLU A 93 12.56 -13.33 9.41
N ARG A 94 12.66 -13.79 8.16
CA ARG A 94 12.19 -13.01 6.99
C ARG A 94 10.70 -12.69 7.10
N ALA A 95 9.89 -13.69 7.46
CA ALA A 95 8.45 -13.50 7.63
C ALA A 95 8.15 -12.49 8.76
N ARG A 96 8.85 -12.52 9.90
CA ARG A 96 8.68 -11.52 10.97
C ARG A 96 8.98 -10.12 10.48
N GLN A 97 10.11 -9.90 9.79
CA GLN A 97 10.49 -8.58 9.27
C GLN A 97 9.46 -8.04 8.28
N GLU A 98 8.94 -8.90 7.40
CA GLU A 98 7.91 -8.53 6.44
C GLU A 98 6.56 -8.25 7.12
N LEU A 99 6.18 -9.03 8.12
CA LEU A 99 4.98 -8.77 8.92
C LEU A 99 5.10 -7.48 9.74
N ASP A 100 6.26 -7.23 10.35
CA ASP A 100 6.50 -6.01 11.13
C ASP A 100 6.31 -4.74 10.28
N THR A 101 6.80 -4.76 9.05
CA THR A 101 6.67 -3.61 8.15
C THR A 101 5.31 -3.61 7.45
N ASN A 102 5.00 -4.67 6.70
CA ASN A 102 3.89 -4.67 5.76
C ASN A 102 2.52 -4.75 6.45
N LEU A 103 2.44 -5.45 7.60
CA LEU A 103 1.21 -5.59 8.38
C LEU A 103 1.16 -4.63 9.57
N PHE A 104 2.06 -4.80 10.55
CA PHE A 104 1.97 -4.04 11.81
C PHE A 104 2.29 -2.57 11.63
N GLY A 105 3.23 -2.22 10.76
CA GLY A 105 3.50 -0.84 10.37
C GLY A 105 2.30 -0.19 9.70
N THR A 106 1.69 -0.86 8.72
CA THR A 106 0.48 -0.38 8.03
C THR A 106 -0.70 -0.23 8.99
N LEU A 107 -0.91 -1.20 9.89
CA LEU A 107 -1.95 -1.12 10.92
C LEU A 107 -1.71 0.06 11.88
N SER A 108 -0.46 0.31 12.26
CA SER A 108 -0.08 1.44 13.12
C SER A 108 -0.42 2.77 12.45
N MET A 109 -0.16 2.90 11.15
CA MET A 109 -0.55 4.07 10.35
C MET A 109 -2.07 4.23 10.29
N CYS A 110 -2.81 3.18 9.96
CA CYS A 110 -4.27 3.22 9.93
C CYS A 110 -4.85 3.68 11.28
N ARG A 111 -4.34 3.14 12.40
CA ARG A 111 -4.81 3.50 13.74
C ARG A 111 -4.47 4.94 14.13
N ALA A 112 -3.30 5.42 13.78
CA ALA A 112 -2.86 6.78 14.12
C ALA A 112 -3.64 7.84 13.32
N PHE A 113 -3.95 7.54 12.04
CA PHE A 113 -4.62 8.50 11.16
C PHE A 113 -6.15 8.38 11.14
N ALA A 114 -6.74 7.27 11.61
CA ALA A 114 -8.21 7.12 11.67
C ALA A 114 -8.92 8.29 12.38
N PRO A 115 -8.50 8.76 13.59
CA PRO A 115 -9.13 9.91 14.24
C PRO A 115 -8.89 11.23 13.49
N ILE A 116 -7.75 11.39 12.81
CA ILE A 116 -7.43 12.57 12.00
C ILE A 116 -8.37 12.63 10.79
N LEU A 117 -8.51 11.51 10.07
CA LEU A 117 -9.45 11.42 8.96
C LEU A 117 -10.88 11.71 9.39
N ALA A 118 -11.32 11.15 10.53
CA ALA A 118 -12.65 11.44 11.07
C ALA A 118 -12.85 12.93 11.36
N ALA A 119 -11.87 13.59 11.97
CA ALA A 119 -11.92 15.03 12.27
C ALA A 119 -11.93 15.89 10.98
N ASN A 120 -11.35 15.39 9.90
CA ASN A 120 -11.28 16.08 8.59
C ASN A 120 -12.38 15.63 7.62
N GLY A 121 -13.48 15.04 8.09
CA GLY A 121 -14.67 14.72 7.28
C GLY A 121 -14.71 13.29 6.72
N GLY A 122 -13.95 12.35 7.30
CA GLY A 122 -13.93 10.93 6.96
C GLY A 122 -12.76 10.53 6.05
N GLY A 123 -12.60 11.17 4.91
CA GLY A 123 -11.45 10.97 4.01
C GLY A 123 -11.30 9.54 3.48
N ALA A 124 -10.05 9.14 3.15
CA ALA A 124 -9.78 7.80 2.67
C ALA A 124 -8.42 7.23 3.11
N ILE A 125 -8.31 5.89 3.06
CA ILE A 125 -7.08 5.13 3.21
C ILE A 125 -6.90 4.25 1.97
N VAL A 126 -5.71 4.26 1.37
CA VAL A 126 -5.30 3.27 0.37
C VAL A 126 -4.21 2.38 0.97
N ASN A 127 -4.44 1.08 0.99
CA ASN A 127 -3.42 0.10 1.36
C ASN A 127 -2.89 -0.59 0.10
N VAL A 128 -1.59 -0.49 -0.14
CA VAL A 128 -0.94 -1.17 -1.27
C VAL A 128 -0.74 -2.64 -0.91
N LEU A 129 -1.48 -3.48 -1.59
CA LEU A 129 -1.48 -4.92 -1.47
C LEU A 129 -0.70 -5.57 -2.62
N SER A 130 -1.00 -6.82 -2.92
CA SER A 130 -0.37 -7.57 -4.00
C SER A 130 -1.32 -8.67 -4.50
N VAL A 131 -1.09 -9.16 -5.72
CA VAL A 131 -1.65 -10.45 -6.17
C VAL A 131 -1.24 -11.57 -5.21
N LEU A 132 -0.06 -11.46 -4.60
CA LEU A 132 0.45 -12.40 -3.59
C LEU A 132 -0.31 -12.32 -2.24
N SER A 133 -1.33 -11.46 -2.13
CA SER A 133 -2.31 -11.54 -1.04
C SER A 133 -3.20 -12.79 -1.13
N TRP A 134 -3.26 -13.44 -2.28
CA TRP A 134 -4.18 -14.56 -2.57
C TRP A 134 -3.47 -15.83 -3.02
N ILE A 135 -2.30 -15.71 -3.61
CA ILE A 135 -1.49 -16.84 -4.08
C ILE A 135 -0.07 -16.74 -3.49
N SER A 136 0.67 -17.84 -3.56
CA SER A 136 2.08 -17.88 -3.18
C SER A 136 2.92 -18.32 -4.38
N ILE A 137 4.15 -17.79 -4.47
CA ILE A 137 5.11 -18.15 -5.51
C ILE A 137 6.43 -18.65 -4.87
N PRO A 138 7.19 -19.50 -5.54
CA PRO A 138 8.55 -19.82 -5.12
C PRO A 138 9.38 -18.55 -4.94
N GLY A 139 10.19 -18.48 -3.89
CA GLY A 139 11.02 -17.31 -3.60
C GLY A 139 10.29 -16.08 -3.05
N GLY A 140 8.95 -16.06 -3.03
CA GLY A 140 8.11 -14.97 -2.50
C GLY A 140 7.16 -15.38 -1.40
N ALA A 141 7.30 -16.57 -0.84
CA ALA A 141 6.30 -17.16 0.03
C ALA A 141 6.16 -16.44 1.38
N THR A 142 7.25 -15.98 2.00
CA THR A 142 7.18 -15.17 3.23
C THR A 142 6.50 -13.82 3.01
N TYR A 143 6.78 -13.18 1.87
CA TYR A 143 6.10 -11.96 1.46
C TYR A 143 4.60 -12.18 1.23
N SER A 144 4.21 -13.31 0.60
CA SER A 144 2.81 -13.67 0.41
C SER A 144 2.06 -13.76 1.74
N ILE A 145 2.66 -14.35 2.79
CA ILE A 145 2.10 -14.36 4.14
C ILE A 145 1.81 -12.93 4.61
N SER A 146 2.78 -12.02 4.48
CA SER A 146 2.61 -10.63 4.93
C SER A 146 1.50 -9.91 4.17
N LYS A 147 1.39 -10.10 2.85
CA LYS A 147 0.36 -9.46 2.02
C LYS A 147 -1.02 -10.07 2.21
N ALA A 148 -1.13 -11.38 2.45
CA ALA A 148 -2.39 -12.02 2.83
C ALA A 148 -2.91 -11.49 4.18
N ALA A 149 -2.03 -11.36 5.17
CA ALA A 149 -2.37 -10.76 6.45
C ALA A 149 -2.79 -9.29 6.32
N THR A 150 -2.09 -8.51 5.48
CA THR A 150 -2.42 -7.10 5.24
C THR A 150 -3.74 -6.95 4.49
N TRP A 151 -4.07 -7.83 3.56
CA TRP A 151 -5.39 -7.87 2.90
C TRP A 151 -6.51 -8.13 3.90
N SER A 152 -6.37 -9.14 4.76
CA SER A 152 -7.34 -9.43 5.83
C SER A 152 -7.50 -8.22 6.76
N MET A 153 -6.41 -7.61 7.20
CA MET A 153 -6.38 -6.39 8.01
C MET A 153 -7.09 -5.23 7.30
N THR A 154 -6.87 -5.03 6.00
CA THR A 154 -7.52 -3.97 5.20
C THR A 154 -9.04 -4.11 5.21
N ASN A 155 -9.55 -5.35 5.08
CA ASN A 155 -10.99 -5.63 5.17
C ASN A 155 -11.54 -5.31 6.58
N GLY A 156 -10.79 -5.67 7.63
CA GLY A 156 -11.15 -5.33 9.01
C GLY A 156 -11.18 -3.82 9.27
N VAL A 157 -10.18 -3.08 8.76
CA VAL A 157 -10.12 -1.61 8.88
C VAL A 157 -11.29 -0.96 8.13
N ARG A 158 -11.67 -1.47 6.94
CA ARG A 158 -12.82 -0.98 6.18
C ARG A 158 -14.12 -1.08 6.98
N ILE A 159 -14.33 -2.21 7.64
CA ILE A 159 -15.50 -2.43 8.50
C ILE A 159 -15.46 -1.47 9.69
N ALA A 160 -14.32 -1.35 10.37
CA ALA A 160 -14.16 -0.54 11.57
C ALA A 160 -14.35 0.97 11.31
N LEU A 161 -13.91 1.47 10.14
CA LEU A 161 -13.95 2.89 9.82
C LEU A 161 -15.19 3.32 9.02
N LYS A 162 -16.05 2.37 8.63
CA LYS A 162 -17.31 2.66 7.92
C LYS A 162 -18.21 3.65 8.69
N PRO A 163 -18.40 3.54 10.02
CA PRO A 163 -19.25 4.47 10.77
C PRO A 163 -18.79 5.92 10.76
N GLN A 164 -17.48 6.18 10.57
CA GLN A 164 -16.94 7.54 10.47
C GLN A 164 -16.86 8.06 9.03
N GLY A 165 -17.33 7.30 8.03
CA GLY A 165 -17.33 7.69 6.62
C GLY A 165 -15.97 7.63 5.94
N THR A 166 -14.96 6.95 6.50
CA THR A 166 -13.65 6.75 5.86
C THR A 166 -13.73 5.64 4.84
N GLN A 167 -13.42 5.98 3.58
CA GLN A 167 -13.27 5.00 2.50
C GLN A 167 -11.94 4.24 2.67
N VAL A 168 -11.94 2.91 2.54
CA VAL A 168 -10.72 2.09 2.63
C VAL A 168 -10.56 1.24 1.39
N VAL A 169 -9.53 1.52 0.60
CA VAL A 169 -9.25 0.90 -0.69
C VAL A 169 -8.08 -0.06 -0.60
N GLY A 170 -8.25 -1.28 -1.07
CA GLY A 170 -7.16 -2.23 -1.30
C GLY A 170 -6.66 -2.14 -2.74
N LEU A 171 -5.41 -1.73 -2.95
CA LEU A 171 -4.77 -1.70 -4.26
C LEU A 171 -3.95 -2.97 -4.47
N HIS A 172 -4.42 -3.87 -5.32
CA HIS A 172 -3.72 -5.09 -5.69
C HIS A 172 -3.00 -4.93 -7.03
N VAL A 173 -1.74 -5.34 -7.06
CA VAL A 173 -0.88 -5.30 -8.24
C VAL A 173 0.07 -6.50 -8.23
N ALA A 174 0.46 -6.98 -9.40
CA ALA A 174 1.46 -8.03 -9.56
C ALA A 174 2.87 -7.42 -9.61
N PHE A 175 3.54 -7.49 -10.76
CA PHE A 175 4.87 -6.91 -10.92
C PHE A 175 4.78 -5.49 -11.48
N MET A 176 5.54 -4.59 -10.86
CA MET A 176 5.67 -3.20 -11.32
C MET A 176 7.11 -2.91 -11.71
N ASP A 177 7.31 -2.00 -12.64
CA ASP A 177 8.65 -1.56 -13.04
C ASP A 177 9.25 -0.64 -11.96
N THR A 178 9.91 -1.29 -10.99
CA THR A 178 10.54 -0.64 -9.83
C THR A 178 11.80 -1.42 -9.45
N ASP A 179 12.65 -0.82 -8.60
CA ASP A 179 13.85 -1.49 -8.06
C ASP A 179 13.53 -2.84 -7.38
N MET A 180 12.35 -2.95 -6.75
CA MET A 180 11.92 -4.15 -6.04
C MET A 180 11.78 -5.37 -6.96
N THR A 181 11.51 -5.15 -8.23
CA THR A 181 11.29 -6.18 -9.24
C THR A 181 12.33 -6.14 -10.37
N ALA A 182 13.44 -5.43 -10.19
CA ALA A 182 14.46 -5.24 -11.25
C ALA A 182 15.01 -6.57 -11.79
N GLY A 183 15.14 -7.60 -10.94
CA GLY A 183 15.64 -8.94 -11.34
C GLY A 183 14.57 -9.91 -11.86
N ILE A 184 13.31 -9.47 -12.02
CA ILE A 184 12.22 -10.34 -12.47
C ILE A 184 11.98 -10.14 -13.95
N ASP A 185 12.07 -11.21 -14.73
CA ASP A 185 11.74 -11.23 -16.16
C ASP A 185 10.27 -11.63 -16.35
N ALA A 186 9.39 -10.65 -16.21
CA ALA A 186 7.95 -10.78 -16.40
C ALA A 186 7.34 -9.46 -16.87
N PRO A 187 6.15 -9.45 -17.47
CA PRO A 187 5.44 -8.23 -17.79
C PRO A 187 5.22 -7.39 -16.51
N LYS A 188 5.58 -6.11 -16.57
CA LYS A 188 5.51 -5.18 -15.43
C LYS A 188 4.55 -4.03 -15.76
N ALA A 189 3.73 -3.67 -14.79
CA ALA A 189 2.89 -2.48 -14.87
C ALA A 189 3.74 -1.22 -14.62
N ALA A 190 3.46 -0.14 -15.34
CA ALA A 190 4.07 1.15 -15.05
C ALA A 190 3.50 1.73 -13.75
N PRO A 191 4.33 2.20 -12.80
CA PRO A 191 3.83 2.75 -11.53
C PRO A 191 2.81 3.89 -11.70
N LEU A 192 3.00 4.77 -12.69
CA LEU A 192 2.07 5.87 -12.96
C LEU A 192 0.69 5.35 -13.39
N ASP A 193 0.63 4.32 -14.23
CA ASP A 193 -0.65 3.73 -14.67
C ASP A 193 -1.40 3.06 -13.52
N VAL A 194 -0.67 2.42 -12.60
CA VAL A 194 -1.23 1.82 -11.39
C VAL A 194 -1.85 2.89 -10.49
N VAL A 195 -1.14 4.00 -10.28
CA VAL A 195 -1.64 5.11 -9.46
C VAL A 195 -2.84 5.80 -10.11
N ALA A 196 -2.81 6.02 -11.42
CA ALA A 196 -3.93 6.63 -12.14
C ALA A 196 -5.22 5.81 -11.98
N GLN A 197 -5.13 4.48 -12.10
CA GLN A 197 -6.27 3.59 -11.84
C GLN A 197 -6.75 3.68 -10.39
N ALA A 198 -5.84 3.77 -9.42
CA ALA A 198 -6.19 3.86 -8.01
C ALA A 198 -6.85 5.20 -7.66
N ILE A 199 -6.39 6.32 -8.23
CA ILE A 199 -7.04 7.63 -8.09
C ILE A 199 -8.46 7.58 -8.67
N ALA A 200 -8.63 7.07 -9.88
CA ALA A 200 -9.96 6.93 -10.49
C ALA A 200 -10.92 6.08 -9.65
N ALA A 201 -10.42 4.98 -9.08
CA ALA A 201 -11.21 4.11 -8.19
C ALA A 201 -11.58 4.80 -6.87
N LEU A 202 -10.67 5.57 -6.27
CA LEU A 202 -10.95 6.41 -5.10
C LEU A 202 -12.09 7.38 -5.37
N GLU A 203 -12.03 8.11 -6.49
CA GLU A 203 -13.03 9.09 -6.86
C GLU A 203 -14.38 8.45 -7.21
N ALA A 204 -14.36 7.25 -7.78
CA ALA A 204 -15.56 6.44 -8.05
C ALA A 204 -16.14 5.73 -6.79
N GLY A 205 -15.51 5.89 -5.61
CA GLY A 205 -15.98 5.25 -4.39
C GLY A 205 -15.78 3.73 -4.35
N GLN A 206 -14.82 3.19 -5.12
CA GLN A 206 -14.53 1.75 -5.16
C GLN A 206 -13.70 1.34 -3.94
N ASP A 207 -13.90 0.12 -3.46
CA ASP A 207 -13.20 -0.44 -2.30
C ASP A 207 -11.95 -1.27 -2.67
N GLU A 208 -11.80 -1.62 -3.95
CA GLU A 208 -10.72 -2.50 -4.42
C GLU A 208 -10.27 -2.10 -5.83
N VAL A 209 -8.97 -2.14 -6.07
CA VAL A 209 -8.35 -1.90 -7.38
C VAL A 209 -7.54 -3.12 -7.79
N LEU A 210 -7.79 -3.64 -8.98
CA LEU A 210 -7.06 -4.73 -9.61
C LEU A 210 -6.25 -4.16 -10.79
N ALA A 211 -5.03 -3.71 -10.52
CA ALA A 211 -4.30 -2.81 -11.39
C ALA A 211 -3.82 -3.43 -12.70
N ASP A 212 -3.69 -4.76 -12.78
CA ASP A 212 -3.15 -5.45 -13.95
C ASP A 212 -3.95 -6.72 -14.32
N ALA A 213 -3.63 -7.29 -15.48
CA ALA A 213 -4.35 -8.46 -16.01
C ALA A 213 -4.19 -9.70 -15.11
N MET A 214 -2.96 -9.92 -14.60
CA MET A 214 -2.66 -11.07 -13.72
C MET A 214 -3.47 -10.99 -12.43
N THR A 215 -3.52 -9.81 -11.80
CA THR A 215 -4.30 -9.58 -10.59
C THR A 215 -5.79 -9.84 -10.81
N ARG A 216 -6.33 -9.39 -11.96
CA ARG A 216 -7.74 -9.65 -12.33
C ARG A 216 -8.01 -11.12 -12.58
N GLU A 217 -7.10 -11.83 -13.22
CA GLU A 217 -7.21 -13.25 -13.50
C GLU A 217 -7.19 -14.09 -12.22
N VAL A 218 -6.18 -13.85 -11.36
CA VAL A 218 -6.07 -14.52 -10.05
C VAL A 218 -7.33 -14.28 -9.21
N LYS A 219 -7.81 -13.03 -9.14
CA LYS A 219 -9.03 -12.70 -8.38
C LYS A 219 -10.24 -13.51 -8.87
N ARG A 220 -10.43 -13.63 -10.18
CA ARG A 220 -11.50 -14.43 -10.77
C ARG A 220 -11.35 -15.93 -10.47
N GLY A 221 -10.11 -16.41 -10.42
CA GLY A 221 -9.78 -17.80 -10.17
C GLY A 221 -9.98 -18.27 -8.72
N LEU A 222 -10.13 -17.36 -7.76
CA LEU A 222 -10.25 -17.73 -6.34
C LEU A 222 -11.49 -18.57 -6.01
N SER A 223 -12.58 -18.38 -6.74
CA SER A 223 -13.88 -19.06 -6.51
C SER A 223 -14.17 -20.20 -7.49
N LEU A 224 -13.21 -20.60 -8.32
CA LEU A 224 -13.34 -21.76 -9.18
C LEU A 224 -13.44 -23.05 -8.34
N GLU A 225 -14.01 -24.13 -8.87
CA GLU A 225 -14.08 -25.44 -8.22
C GLU A 225 -12.70 -25.90 -7.75
N ARG A 226 -11.67 -25.70 -8.59
CA ARG A 226 -10.26 -25.75 -8.17
C ARG A 226 -9.71 -24.33 -8.14
N GLY A 227 -9.58 -23.78 -6.92
CA GLY A 227 -9.06 -22.42 -6.74
C GLY A 227 -7.62 -22.28 -7.24
N VAL A 228 -7.36 -21.18 -7.94
CA VAL A 228 -6.04 -20.86 -8.54
C VAL A 228 -4.86 -20.90 -7.54
N TYR A 229 -5.13 -20.72 -6.26
CA TYR A 229 -4.13 -20.75 -5.18
C TYR A 229 -3.62 -22.18 -4.87
N LEU A 230 -4.27 -23.22 -5.39
CA LEU A 230 -3.84 -24.61 -5.24
C LEU A 230 -2.82 -25.01 -6.30
N ASP A 231 -2.72 -24.27 -7.39
CA ASP A 231 -1.78 -24.52 -8.46
C ASP A 231 -0.53 -23.66 -8.18
N ALA A 232 0.65 -24.28 -8.17
CA ALA A 232 1.86 -23.52 -8.10
C ALA A 232 1.91 -22.56 -9.28
N ALA A 233 2.07 -21.27 -8.99
CA ALA A 233 2.45 -20.32 -10.04
C ALA A 233 3.83 -20.74 -10.55
N GLY A 234 3.85 -21.49 -11.65
CA GLY A 234 5.06 -21.94 -12.34
C GLY A 234 5.77 -20.78 -13.02
#